data_3a3c8ac6b19723757253ae69970bd041
#
_entry.id   3a3c8ac6b19723757253ae69970bd041
#
_cell.length_a   1.000
_cell.length_b   1.000
_cell.length_c   1.000
_cell.angle_alpha   90.00
_cell.angle_beta   90.00
_cell.angle_gamma   90.00
#
_symmetry.space_group_name_H-M   'P 1'
#
loop_
_entity.id
_entity.type
_entity.pdbx_description
1 polymer ?
#
loop_
_entity_poly.entity_id
_entity_poly.type
_entity_poly.pdbx_seq_one_letter_code
_entity_poly.pdbx_strand_id
1 'polypeptide(L)'
;MLRVTQKIGGVTAGAFDASGRLLGFVFGMMGAIDGRLVHWSDLLAVHPDARNKGLGRRLKMYQRELLLPLGVETMYWTYDPLVAKNAYLNIVRLGARPKEYVVNMYGADTHSALHGGIGTDRFVVAWSLAVEGGANGRVGAAIEDPAWRALPIVNDLSAAERGTAALAGLPDVDAVRVQVPSDIDDVITRDIGVAARLRETTRRVLTHYMGRGYGITGFSHCMPEDRYFYILSRNGA
;
A
#
# COMPACT_ATOMS: atom_id res chain seq x y z
N MET A 1 -10.55 -3.63 -24.29
CA MET A 1 -10.86 -3.12 -22.94
C MET A 1 -10.40 -1.69 -22.74
N LEU A 2 -9.12 -1.28 -22.88
CA LEU A 2 -8.61 0.09 -22.59
C LEU A 2 -9.39 1.23 -23.28
N ARG A 3 -9.68 1.11 -24.56
CA ARG A 3 -10.45 2.13 -25.30
C ARG A 3 -11.90 2.29 -24.82
N VAL A 4 -12.55 1.20 -24.41
CA VAL A 4 -13.92 1.23 -23.88
C VAL A 4 -13.92 1.93 -22.53
N THR A 5 -12.96 1.60 -21.65
CA THR A 5 -12.82 2.24 -20.36
C THR A 5 -12.65 3.75 -20.45
N GLN A 6 -11.83 4.25 -21.40
CA GLN A 6 -11.68 5.68 -21.65
C GLN A 6 -12.98 6.35 -22.12
N LYS A 7 -13.82 5.63 -22.88
CA LYS A 7 -15.11 6.14 -23.36
C LYS A 7 -16.14 6.38 -22.26
N ILE A 8 -15.99 5.69 -21.12
CA ILE A 8 -16.89 5.78 -19.97
C ILE A 8 -16.23 6.52 -18.79
N GLY A 9 -15.22 7.35 -19.06
CA GLY A 9 -14.57 8.19 -18.03
C GLY A 9 -13.41 7.54 -17.28
N GLY A 10 -13.07 6.27 -17.58
CA GLY A 10 -11.87 5.64 -17.01
C GLY A 10 -10.59 6.25 -17.58
N VAL A 11 -9.50 6.07 -16.85
CA VAL A 11 -8.18 6.64 -17.20
C VAL A 11 -7.25 5.56 -17.74
N THR A 12 -6.68 5.81 -18.92
CA THR A 12 -5.54 5.07 -19.47
C THR A 12 -4.51 6.09 -19.92
N ALA A 13 -3.40 6.19 -19.19
CA ALA A 13 -2.37 7.19 -19.46
C ALA A 13 -0.97 6.57 -19.40
N GLY A 14 -0.06 7.06 -20.24
CA GLY A 14 1.33 6.62 -20.32
C GLY A 14 2.30 7.79 -20.20
N ALA A 15 3.46 7.55 -19.63
CA ALA A 15 4.60 8.45 -19.63
C ALA A 15 5.64 7.95 -20.62
N PHE A 16 6.10 8.80 -21.51
CA PHE A 16 7.05 8.49 -22.57
C PHE A 16 8.30 9.35 -22.43
N ASP A 17 9.44 8.85 -22.87
CA ASP A 17 10.65 9.65 -23.04
C ASP A 17 10.66 10.39 -24.38
N ALA A 18 11.71 11.16 -24.63
CA ALA A 18 11.85 11.94 -25.87
C ALA A 18 11.97 11.06 -27.14
N SER A 19 12.31 9.78 -27.01
CA SER A 19 12.37 8.83 -28.11
C SER A 19 11.02 8.14 -28.36
N GLY A 20 9.99 8.40 -27.53
CA GLY A 20 8.70 7.74 -27.61
C GLY A 20 8.63 6.39 -26.89
N ARG A 21 9.66 6.00 -26.11
CA ARG A 21 9.65 4.77 -25.30
C ARG A 21 8.74 4.94 -24.09
N LEU A 22 7.86 3.96 -23.84
CA LEU A 22 6.98 3.95 -22.67
C LEU A 22 7.78 3.69 -21.40
N LEU A 23 7.80 4.66 -20.49
CA LEU A 23 8.47 4.59 -19.18
C LEU A 23 7.56 4.16 -18.03
N GLY A 24 6.27 4.29 -18.19
CA GLY A 24 5.29 3.87 -17.21
C GLY A 24 3.88 4.17 -17.65
N PHE A 25 2.91 3.52 -17.04
CA PHE A 25 1.50 3.75 -17.34
C PHE A 25 0.63 3.59 -16.09
N VAL A 26 -0.57 4.16 -16.18
CA VAL A 26 -1.64 3.98 -15.22
C VAL A 26 -2.93 3.64 -15.97
N PHE A 27 -3.70 2.72 -15.39
CA PHE A 27 -5.01 2.32 -15.88
C PHE A 27 -5.99 2.24 -14.72
N GLY A 28 -7.24 2.66 -14.96
CA GLY A 28 -8.29 2.51 -13.97
C GLY A 28 -9.67 2.76 -14.58
N MET A 29 -10.68 2.34 -13.84
CA MET A 29 -12.08 2.26 -14.24
C MET A 29 -12.96 3.16 -13.38
N MET A 30 -14.02 3.68 -13.95
CA MET A 30 -15.10 4.34 -13.21
C MET A 30 -16.03 3.31 -12.58
N GLY A 31 -16.53 3.64 -11.40
CA GLY A 31 -17.54 2.88 -10.69
C GLY A 31 -18.38 3.79 -9.80
N ALA A 32 -19.25 3.19 -9.00
CA ALA A 32 -20.02 3.89 -7.98
C ALA A 32 -20.01 3.06 -6.69
N ILE A 33 -19.84 3.75 -5.55
CA ILE A 33 -20.00 3.20 -4.20
C ILE A 33 -20.96 4.12 -3.46
N ASP A 34 -22.02 3.58 -2.89
CA ASP A 34 -23.07 4.32 -2.18
C ASP A 34 -23.62 5.50 -2.98
N GLY A 35 -23.84 5.31 -4.29
CA GLY A 35 -24.36 6.31 -5.20
C GLY A 35 -23.38 7.42 -5.60
N ARG A 36 -22.12 7.40 -5.14
CA ARG A 36 -21.09 8.38 -5.49
C ARG A 36 -20.15 7.81 -6.54
N LEU A 37 -19.75 8.67 -7.49
CA LEU A 37 -18.73 8.29 -8.45
C LEU A 37 -17.39 8.07 -7.76
N VAL A 38 -16.76 6.94 -8.09
CA VAL A 38 -15.44 6.57 -7.63
C VAL A 38 -14.58 6.10 -8.80
N HIS A 39 -13.28 6.12 -8.61
CA HIS A 39 -12.36 5.57 -9.59
C HIS A 39 -11.53 4.44 -8.94
N TRP A 40 -11.52 3.28 -9.58
CA TRP A 40 -10.64 2.17 -9.22
C TRP A 40 -9.39 2.20 -10.11
N SER A 41 -8.24 2.57 -9.52
CA SER A 41 -6.96 2.58 -10.23
C SER A 41 -6.35 1.18 -10.18
N ASP A 42 -6.58 0.41 -11.21
CA ASP A 42 -6.30 -1.02 -11.27
C ASP A 42 -4.82 -1.35 -11.49
N LEU A 43 -4.19 -0.65 -12.43
CA LEU A 43 -2.79 -0.88 -12.78
C LEU A 43 -1.96 0.41 -12.70
N LEU A 44 -0.77 0.27 -12.10
CA LEU A 44 0.30 1.26 -12.16
C LEU A 44 1.62 0.53 -12.35
N ALA A 45 2.31 0.77 -13.45
CA ALA A 45 3.62 0.20 -13.69
C ALA A 45 4.64 1.28 -14.10
N VAL A 46 5.88 1.09 -13.66
CA VAL A 46 7.02 1.96 -14.01
C VAL A 46 8.18 1.08 -14.47
N HIS A 47 8.69 1.39 -15.66
CA HIS A 47 9.85 0.71 -16.23
C HIS A 47 11.04 0.73 -15.25
N PRO A 48 11.81 -0.35 -15.09
CA PRO A 48 12.95 -0.41 -14.17
C PRO A 48 13.86 0.81 -14.22
N ASP A 49 14.27 1.26 -15.41
CA ASP A 49 15.16 2.42 -15.64
C ASP A 49 14.56 3.76 -15.17
N ALA A 50 13.24 3.83 -14.99
CA ALA A 50 12.52 5.03 -14.57
C ALA A 50 12.04 4.98 -13.11
N ARG A 51 12.34 3.87 -12.38
CA ARG A 51 11.99 3.74 -10.96
C ARG A 51 12.78 4.70 -10.08
N ASN A 52 12.27 4.94 -8.88
CA ASN A 52 12.87 5.83 -7.87
C ASN A 52 13.03 7.31 -8.29
N LYS A 53 12.48 7.71 -9.44
CA LYS A 53 12.48 9.07 -9.99
C LYS A 53 11.13 9.80 -9.82
N GLY A 54 10.25 9.29 -8.97
CA GLY A 54 8.94 9.88 -8.67
C GLY A 54 7.86 9.67 -9.76
N LEU A 55 8.14 8.88 -10.82
CA LEU A 55 7.21 8.72 -11.95
C LEU A 55 5.87 8.10 -11.52
N GLY A 56 5.87 7.12 -10.60
CA GLY A 56 4.63 6.53 -10.09
C GLY A 56 3.71 7.57 -9.43
N ARG A 57 4.28 8.48 -8.60
CA ARG A 57 3.53 9.59 -8.01
C ARG A 57 3.00 10.54 -9.10
N ARG A 58 3.81 10.89 -10.08
CA ARG A 58 3.39 11.77 -11.20
C ARG A 58 2.22 11.17 -11.98
N LEU A 59 2.25 9.87 -12.28
CA LEU A 59 1.14 9.17 -12.94
C LEU A 59 -0.14 9.20 -12.11
N LYS A 60 -0.05 9.00 -10.79
CA LYS A 60 -1.20 9.12 -9.86
C LYS A 60 -1.75 10.55 -9.80
N MET A 61 -0.88 11.56 -9.75
CA MET A 61 -1.31 12.97 -9.77
C MET A 61 -1.99 13.30 -11.08
N TYR A 62 -1.46 12.86 -12.22
CA TYR A 62 -2.09 13.05 -13.52
C TYR A 62 -3.46 12.35 -13.61
N GLN A 63 -3.58 11.14 -13.06
CA GLN A 63 -4.87 10.45 -12.95
C GLN A 63 -5.88 11.28 -12.13
N ARG A 64 -5.45 11.86 -11.01
CA ARG A 64 -6.25 12.77 -10.18
C ARG A 64 -6.73 13.98 -10.97
N GLU A 65 -5.85 14.65 -11.72
CA GLU A 65 -6.18 15.83 -12.54
C GLU A 65 -7.26 15.54 -13.58
N LEU A 66 -7.25 14.33 -14.17
CA LEU A 66 -8.26 13.91 -15.12
C LEU A 66 -9.61 13.57 -14.48
N LEU A 67 -9.62 13.15 -13.23
CA LEU A 67 -10.81 12.67 -12.53
C LEU A 67 -11.59 13.77 -11.81
N LEU A 68 -10.91 14.78 -11.28
CA LEU A 68 -11.55 15.89 -10.57
C LEU A 68 -12.63 16.61 -11.37
N PRO A 69 -12.41 16.96 -12.68
CA PRO A 69 -13.45 17.60 -13.50
C PRO A 69 -14.68 16.70 -13.76
N LEU A 70 -14.53 15.37 -13.57
CA LEU A 70 -15.62 14.40 -13.71
C LEU A 70 -16.45 14.26 -12.44
N GLY A 71 -16.12 15.00 -11.37
CA GLY A 71 -16.80 14.90 -10.07
C GLY A 71 -16.40 13.68 -9.25
N VAL A 72 -15.27 13.04 -9.54
CA VAL A 72 -14.75 11.93 -8.73
C VAL A 72 -14.05 12.48 -7.50
N GLU A 73 -14.57 12.18 -6.33
CA GLU A 73 -14.00 12.62 -5.05
C GLU A 73 -13.00 11.64 -4.46
N THR A 74 -13.15 10.35 -4.78
CA THR A 74 -12.32 9.29 -4.18
C THR A 74 -11.80 8.31 -5.22
N MET A 75 -10.50 8.04 -5.13
CA MET A 75 -9.83 7.00 -5.90
C MET A 75 -9.45 5.84 -4.98
N TYR A 76 -9.75 4.61 -5.42
CA TYR A 76 -9.39 3.38 -4.74
C TYR A 76 -8.37 2.59 -5.54
N TRP A 77 -7.54 1.81 -4.85
CA TRP A 77 -6.68 0.77 -5.44
C TRP A 77 -6.20 -0.18 -4.36
N THR A 78 -5.43 -1.19 -4.75
CA THR A 78 -4.83 -2.13 -3.81
C THR A 78 -3.30 -2.12 -3.90
N TYR A 79 -2.66 -2.49 -2.79
CA TYR A 79 -1.24 -2.82 -2.79
C TYR A 79 -0.93 -3.91 -1.77
N ASP A 80 0.18 -4.61 -1.98
CA ASP A 80 0.66 -5.64 -1.05
C ASP A 80 1.25 -5.00 0.21
N PRO A 81 0.74 -5.31 1.41
CA PRO A 81 1.22 -4.75 2.67
C PRO A 81 2.70 -4.99 2.95
N LEU A 82 3.30 -6.07 2.42
CA LEU A 82 4.72 -6.37 2.62
C LEU A 82 5.67 -5.56 1.74
N VAL A 83 5.15 -4.82 0.76
CA VAL A 83 5.96 -3.98 -0.14
C VAL A 83 6.14 -2.59 0.45
N ALA A 84 7.18 -2.39 1.26
CA ALA A 84 7.46 -1.14 1.99
C ALA A 84 7.48 0.10 1.08
N LYS A 85 8.07 0.02 -0.12
CA LYS A 85 8.10 1.11 -1.11
C LYS A 85 6.69 1.56 -1.56
N ASN A 86 5.73 0.61 -1.64
CA ASN A 86 4.34 0.92 -1.97
C ASN A 86 3.62 1.55 -0.78
N ALA A 87 3.84 1.05 0.43
CA ALA A 87 3.31 1.66 1.65
C ALA A 87 3.78 3.12 1.78
N TYR A 88 5.07 3.38 1.59
CA TYR A 88 5.63 4.74 1.61
C TYR A 88 4.99 5.65 0.56
N LEU A 89 4.90 5.19 -0.71
CA LEU A 89 4.24 5.96 -1.77
C LEU A 89 2.79 6.29 -1.41
N ASN A 90 2.03 5.28 -1.00
CA ASN A 90 0.59 5.41 -0.80
C ASN A 90 0.25 6.23 0.45
N ILE A 91 0.85 5.90 1.59
CA ILE A 91 0.51 6.52 2.86
C ILE A 91 1.23 7.87 3.01
N VAL A 92 2.55 7.89 2.77
CA VAL A 92 3.38 9.07 3.07
C VAL A 92 3.33 10.09 1.94
N ARG A 93 3.48 9.65 0.68
CA ARG A 93 3.62 10.57 -0.46
C ARG A 93 2.30 11.01 -1.08
N LEU A 94 1.26 10.17 -1.05
CA LEU A 94 -0.06 10.47 -1.58
C LEU A 94 -1.08 10.80 -0.49
N GLY A 95 -0.86 10.37 0.76
CA GLY A 95 -1.83 10.52 1.84
C GLY A 95 -3.06 9.62 1.68
N ALA A 96 -2.93 8.54 0.90
CA ALA A 96 -3.98 7.54 0.79
C ALA A 96 -4.09 6.73 2.09
N ARG A 97 -5.32 6.35 2.45
CA ARG A 97 -5.59 5.65 3.71
C ARG A 97 -6.00 4.21 3.44
N PRO A 98 -5.31 3.21 4.00
CA PRO A 98 -5.81 1.84 4.02
C PRO A 98 -7.15 1.78 4.77
N LYS A 99 -8.18 1.25 4.09
CA LYS A 99 -9.54 1.10 4.62
C LYS A 99 -9.86 -0.33 5.00
N GLU A 100 -9.31 -1.27 4.26
CA GLU A 100 -9.59 -2.68 4.43
C GLU A 100 -8.31 -3.51 4.20
N TYR A 101 -8.19 -4.60 4.95
CA TYR A 101 -7.20 -5.64 4.70
C TYR A 101 -7.91 -6.90 4.20
N VAL A 102 -7.63 -7.29 2.97
CA VAL A 102 -8.27 -8.43 2.30
C VAL A 102 -7.26 -9.55 2.15
N VAL A 103 -7.56 -10.69 2.80
CA VAL A 103 -6.75 -11.91 2.70
C VAL A 103 -6.99 -12.55 1.35
N ASN A 104 -5.92 -12.87 0.63
CA ASN A 104 -5.96 -13.56 -0.67
C ASN A 104 -6.94 -12.92 -1.67
N MET A 105 -6.93 -11.61 -1.81
CA MET A 105 -7.89 -10.84 -2.64
C MET A 105 -8.00 -11.35 -4.08
N TYR A 106 -6.91 -11.85 -4.64
CA TYR A 106 -6.86 -12.37 -6.01
C TYR A 106 -6.75 -13.91 -6.08
N GLY A 107 -7.10 -14.60 -4.97
CA GLY A 107 -6.97 -16.03 -4.82
C GLY A 107 -5.65 -16.43 -4.15
N ALA A 108 -5.63 -17.64 -3.57
CA ALA A 108 -4.45 -18.19 -2.91
C ALA A 108 -3.43 -18.75 -3.91
N ASP A 109 -3.90 -19.33 -5.01
CA ASP A 109 -3.12 -20.08 -6.00
C ASP A 109 -3.03 -19.31 -7.33
N THR A 110 -2.50 -18.09 -7.27
CA THR A 110 -2.18 -17.41 -8.52
C THR A 110 -0.81 -17.90 -9.02
N HIS A 111 -0.79 -18.57 -10.18
CA HIS A 111 0.46 -18.91 -10.88
C HIS A 111 1.20 -17.66 -11.42
N SER A 112 0.87 -16.47 -10.90
CA SER A 112 1.48 -15.21 -11.31
C SER A 112 2.82 -15.00 -10.61
N ALA A 113 3.88 -14.84 -11.37
CA ALA A 113 5.19 -14.43 -10.86
C ALA A 113 5.16 -13.12 -10.04
N LEU A 114 4.12 -12.29 -10.22
CA LEU A 114 3.93 -11.04 -9.48
C LEU A 114 3.55 -11.26 -8.00
N HIS A 115 3.09 -12.45 -7.63
CA HIS A 115 2.63 -12.73 -6.26
C HIS A 115 3.54 -13.66 -5.47
N GLY A 116 4.65 -14.11 -6.08
CA GLY A 116 5.72 -14.86 -5.43
C GLY A 116 5.30 -16.15 -4.69
N GLY A 117 4.06 -16.64 -4.88
CA GLY A 117 3.58 -17.87 -4.22
C GLY A 117 3.30 -17.74 -2.71
N ILE A 118 3.33 -16.53 -2.15
CA ILE A 118 3.09 -16.26 -0.70
C ILE A 118 1.68 -15.73 -0.40
N GLY A 119 0.75 -15.86 -1.34
CA GLY A 119 -0.61 -15.33 -1.24
C GLY A 119 -0.77 -13.91 -1.76
N THR A 120 -2.01 -13.47 -1.88
CA THR A 120 -2.39 -12.21 -2.53
C THR A 120 -3.08 -11.23 -1.59
N ASP A 121 -2.63 -11.13 -0.35
CA ASP A 121 -3.17 -10.19 0.62
C ASP A 121 -3.00 -8.75 0.13
N ARG A 122 -4.01 -7.92 0.32
CA ARG A 122 -4.01 -6.53 -0.11
C ARG A 122 -4.57 -5.60 0.94
N PHE A 123 -4.00 -4.41 1.03
CA PHE A 123 -4.75 -3.25 1.50
C PHE A 123 -5.58 -2.68 0.36
N VAL A 124 -6.86 -2.46 0.60
CA VAL A 124 -7.68 -1.55 -0.19
C VAL A 124 -7.50 -0.16 0.38
N VAL A 125 -7.04 0.77 -0.45
CA VAL A 125 -6.80 2.15 -0.02
C VAL A 125 -7.77 3.10 -0.69
N ALA A 126 -8.16 4.14 0.04
CA ALA A 126 -8.93 5.27 -0.45
C ALA A 126 -8.06 6.53 -0.43
N TRP A 127 -8.09 7.29 -1.51
CA TRP A 127 -7.46 8.60 -1.63
C TRP A 127 -8.50 9.66 -1.98
N SER A 128 -8.70 10.62 -1.07
CA SER A 128 -9.53 11.80 -1.33
C SER A 128 -8.82 12.71 -2.33
N LEU A 129 -9.45 12.93 -3.49
CA LEU A 129 -8.87 13.70 -4.57
C LEU A 129 -9.02 15.22 -4.38
N ALA A 130 -10.02 15.66 -3.61
CA ALA A 130 -10.29 17.08 -3.37
C ALA A 130 -9.22 17.76 -2.50
N VAL A 131 -8.47 16.99 -1.69
CA VAL A 131 -7.48 17.53 -0.76
C VAL A 131 -6.08 17.37 -1.36
N GLU A 132 -5.40 18.48 -1.64
CA GLU A 132 -3.99 18.45 -1.99
C GLU A 132 -3.16 18.02 -0.78
N GLY A 133 -2.39 16.95 -0.95
CA GLY A 133 -1.45 16.51 0.08
C GLY A 133 -2.03 15.63 1.20
N GLY A 134 -3.26 15.06 1.03
CA GLY A 134 -3.90 14.22 2.05
C GLY A 134 -4.63 15.04 3.13
N ALA A 135 -5.60 14.42 3.79
CA ALA A 135 -6.60 15.05 4.66
C ALA A 135 -6.07 15.89 5.85
N ASN A 136 -4.77 15.98 6.07
CA ASN A 136 -4.20 16.72 7.22
C ASN A 136 -2.95 17.55 6.90
N GLY A 137 -2.61 17.86 5.64
CA GLY A 137 -1.47 18.72 5.35
C GLY A 137 -0.09 18.17 5.78
N ARG A 138 -0.02 17.00 6.38
CA ARG A 138 1.21 16.32 6.81
C ARG A 138 1.69 15.28 5.81
N VAL A 139 1.70 15.62 4.54
CA VAL A 139 2.47 14.87 3.57
C VAL A 139 3.94 15.20 3.79
N GLY A 140 4.67 14.29 4.39
CA GLY A 140 6.11 14.43 4.59
C GLY A 140 6.62 14.34 6.04
N ALA A 141 5.76 14.22 7.05
CA ALA A 141 6.20 14.15 8.45
C ALA A 141 6.42 12.72 8.98
N ALA A 142 6.71 11.77 8.12
CA ALA A 142 6.72 10.36 8.54
C ALA A 142 8.11 9.73 8.59
N ILE A 143 9.18 10.52 8.64
CA ILE A 143 10.47 9.85 8.73
C ILE A 143 10.76 9.40 10.16
N GLU A 144 10.32 10.08 11.20
CA GLU A 144 10.36 9.58 12.58
C GLU A 144 9.59 10.52 13.52
N ASP A 145 8.32 10.22 13.79
CA ASP A 145 7.69 10.80 14.96
C ASP A 145 8.27 10.09 16.20
N PRO A 146 8.96 10.81 17.12
CA PRO A 146 9.51 10.20 18.34
C PRO A 146 8.46 9.44 19.16
N ALA A 147 7.19 9.88 19.12
CA ALA A 147 6.09 9.20 19.79
C ALA A 147 5.86 7.79 19.24
N TRP A 148 6.08 7.57 17.95
CA TRP A 148 5.92 6.24 17.36
C TRP A 148 7.00 5.25 17.78
N ARG A 149 8.20 5.72 18.11
CA ARG A 149 9.30 4.86 18.56
C ARG A 149 8.99 4.13 19.87
N ALA A 150 8.20 4.76 20.74
CA ALA A 150 7.80 4.18 22.01
C ALA A 150 6.68 3.14 21.90
N LEU A 151 5.98 3.06 20.77
CA LEU A 151 4.89 2.11 20.58
C LEU A 151 5.41 0.66 20.53
N PRO A 152 4.66 -0.32 21.07
CA PRO A 152 5.06 -1.72 21.03
C PRO A 152 5.11 -2.26 19.60
N ILE A 153 6.14 -3.02 19.28
CA ILE A 153 6.23 -3.81 18.05
C ILE A 153 5.50 -5.13 18.31
N VAL A 154 4.48 -5.44 17.52
CA VAL A 154 3.59 -6.57 17.76
C VAL A 154 3.87 -7.81 16.88
N ASN A 155 4.86 -7.69 15.99
CA ASN A 155 5.41 -8.80 15.24
C ASN A 155 6.95 -8.74 15.22
N ASP A 156 7.59 -9.86 15.46
CA ASP A 156 9.06 -9.99 15.37
C ASP A 156 9.42 -10.67 14.05
N LEU A 157 9.85 -9.90 13.06
CA LEU A 157 10.26 -10.45 11.76
C LEU A 157 11.49 -11.35 11.90
N SER A 158 12.44 -11.02 12.78
CA SER A 158 13.62 -11.86 13.00
C SER A 158 13.25 -13.21 13.58
N ALA A 159 12.24 -13.28 14.46
CA ALA A 159 11.71 -14.56 14.96
C ALA A 159 10.99 -15.34 13.85
N ALA A 160 10.23 -14.64 12.98
CA ALA A 160 9.61 -15.28 11.82
C ALA A 160 10.64 -15.83 10.82
N GLU A 161 11.73 -15.11 10.59
CA GLU A 161 12.86 -15.55 9.75
C GLU A 161 13.49 -16.83 10.32
N ARG A 162 13.69 -16.91 11.65
CA ARG A 162 14.22 -18.10 12.31
C ARG A 162 13.21 -19.25 12.44
N GLY A 163 11.95 -19.07 12.06
CA GLY A 163 10.91 -20.06 12.22
C GLY A 163 10.41 -20.25 13.66
N THR A 164 10.74 -19.31 14.56
CA THR A 164 10.41 -19.36 16.00
C THR A 164 9.29 -18.38 16.39
N ALA A 165 8.64 -17.74 15.43
CA ALA A 165 7.61 -16.74 15.68
C ALA A 165 6.36 -17.36 16.32
N ALA A 166 6.36 -17.37 17.67
CA ALA A 166 5.11 -17.38 18.40
C ALA A 166 4.67 -15.91 18.56
N LEU A 167 3.52 -15.55 18.02
CA LEU A 167 2.89 -14.32 18.45
C LEU A 167 2.45 -14.54 19.90
N ALA A 168 3.24 -14.05 20.84
CA ALA A 168 2.77 -13.85 22.21
C ALA A 168 1.49 -13.04 22.18
N GLY A 169 0.66 -13.09 23.21
CA GLY A 169 -0.62 -12.38 23.24
C GLY A 169 -0.49 -10.95 22.74
N LEU A 170 -1.29 -10.59 21.73
CA LEU A 170 -1.24 -9.26 21.14
C LEU A 170 -1.79 -8.24 22.16
N PRO A 171 -1.01 -7.19 22.54
CA PRO A 171 -1.41 -6.28 23.59
C PRO A 171 -2.66 -5.47 23.23
N ASP A 172 -3.54 -5.24 24.19
CA ASP A 172 -4.69 -4.35 24.06
C ASP A 172 -4.30 -2.94 24.51
N VAL A 173 -3.74 -2.17 23.57
CA VAL A 173 -3.24 -0.79 23.77
C VAL A 173 -3.74 0.12 22.65
N ASP A 174 -3.69 1.43 22.84
CA ASP A 174 -4.27 2.39 21.89
C ASP A 174 -3.58 2.44 20.53
N ALA A 175 -2.28 2.15 20.48
CA ALA A 175 -1.53 2.13 19.24
C ALA A 175 -0.40 1.12 19.27
N VAL A 176 -0.06 0.56 18.10
CA VAL A 176 0.98 -0.44 17.91
C VAL A 176 1.77 -0.20 16.63
N ARG A 177 2.96 -0.81 16.55
CA ARG A 177 3.76 -0.89 15.32
C ARG A 177 3.75 -2.30 14.76
N VAL A 178 3.50 -2.38 13.45
CA VAL A 178 3.62 -3.64 12.69
C VAL A 178 4.79 -3.51 11.73
N GLN A 179 5.83 -4.30 11.96
CA GLN A 179 7.02 -4.31 11.14
C GLN A 179 6.77 -5.02 9.80
N VAL A 180 7.37 -4.50 8.72
CA VAL A 180 7.39 -5.14 7.41
C VAL A 180 8.83 -5.16 6.86
N PRO A 181 9.18 -6.11 5.98
CA PRO A 181 10.51 -6.17 5.40
C PRO A 181 10.80 -4.94 4.53
N SER A 182 12.07 -4.54 4.44
CA SER A 182 12.52 -3.47 3.55
C SER A 182 12.35 -3.85 2.07
N ASP A 183 12.65 -5.11 1.73
CA ASP A 183 12.47 -5.66 0.38
C ASP A 183 11.95 -7.11 0.44
N ILE A 184 10.66 -7.29 0.25
CA ILE A 184 10.03 -8.62 0.22
C ILE A 184 10.43 -9.41 -1.03
N ASP A 185 10.71 -8.75 -2.16
CA ASP A 185 11.09 -9.41 -3.41
C ASP A 185 12.47 -10.11 -3.23
N ASP A 186 13.40 -9.48 -2.51
CA ASP A 186 14.69 -10.08 -2.13
C ASP A 186 14.50 -11.27 -1.18
N VAL A 187 13.62 -11.16 -0.18
CA VAL A 187 13.31 -12.29 0.73
C VAL A 187 12.73 -13.47 -0.04
N ILE A 188 11.78 -13.25 -0.95
CA ILE A 188 11.17 -14.29 -1.79
C ILE A 188 12.26 -15.01 -2.61
N THR A 189 13.18 -14.24 -3.18
CA THR A 189 14.25 -14.78 -4.02
C THR A 189 15.24 -15.65 -3.22
N ARG A 190 15.52 -15.26 -1.97
CA ARG A 190 16.44 -15.99 -1.09
C ARG A 190 15.80 -17.23 -0.44
N ASP A 191 14.59 -17.08 0.09
CA ASP A 191 13.87 -18.14 0.77
C ASP A 191 12.36 -17.85 0.81
N ILE A 192 11.62 -18.55 -0.05
CA ILE A 192 10.16 -18.43 -0.11
C ILE A 192 9.46 -18.87 1.18
N GLY A 193 10.04 -19.81 1.92
CA GLY A 193 9.51 -20.26 3.21
C GLY A 193 9.58 -19.16 4.27
N VAL A 194 10.67 -18.38 4.29
CA VAL A 194 10.76 -17.17 5.12
C VAL A 194 9.71 -16.16 4.71
N ALA A 195 9.58 -15.87 3.42
CA ALA A 195 8.58 -14.92 2.92
C ALA A 195 7.14 -15.34 3.30
N ALA A 196 6.82 -16.63 3.22
CA ALA A 196 5.52 -17.16 3.63
C ALA A 196 5.27 -16.97 5.15
N ARG A 197 6.27 -17.19 5.99
CA ARG A 197 6.16 -16.93 7.44
C ARG A 197 5.98 -15.46 7.76
N LEU A 198 6.67 -14.56 7.04
CA LEU A 198 6.48 -13.11 7.17
C LEU A 198 5.05 -12.71 6.79
N ARG A 199 4.53 -13.27 5.68
CA ARG A 199 3.13 -13.07 5.26
C ARG A 199 2.16 -13.50 6.34
N GLU A 200 2.31 -14.71 6.86
CA GLU A 200 1.41 -15.27 7.86
C GLU A 200 1.44 -14.45 9.17
N THR A 201 2.62 -14.09 9.65
CA THR A 201 2.78 -13.25 10.84
C THR A 201 2.11 -11.89 10.67
N THR A 202 2.34 -11.22 9.53
CA THR A 202 1.76 -9.92 9.23
C THR A 202 0.24 -10.01 9.05
N ARG A 203 -0.27 -11.06 8.38
CA ARG A 203 -1.70 -11.35 8.22
C ARG A 203 -2.40 -11.45 9.57
N ARG A 204 -1.87 -12.28 10.48
CA ARG A 204 -2.46 -12.47 11.82
C ARG A 204 -2.56 -11.17 12.59
N VAL A 205 -1.51 -10.37 12.59
CA VAL A 205 -1.47 -9.08 13.30
C VAL A 205 -2.46 -8.07 12.68
N LEU A 206 -2.41 -7.89 11.37
CA LEU A 206 -3.30 -6.93 10.68
C LEU A 206 -4.76 -7.34 10.82
N THR A 207 -5.09 -8.61 10.65
CA THR A 207 -6.46 -9.12 10.84
C THR A 207 -6.94 -8.89 12.27
N HIS A 208 -6.07 -9.16 13.27
CA HIS A 208 -6.41 -8.99 14.68
C HIS A 208 -6.75 -7.54 15.02
N TYR A 209 -5.87 -6.59 14.66
CA TYR A 209 -6.06 -5.19 15.04
C TYR A 209 -7.13 -4.50 14.20
N MET A 210 -7.13 -4.67 12.89
CA MET A 210 -8.13 -4.03 12.03
C MET A 210 -9.54 -4.59 12.30
N GLY A 211 -9.67 -5.88 12.60
CA GLY A 211 -10.92 -6.49 13.05
C GLY A 211 -11.44 -5.95 14.40
N ARG A 212 -10.62 -5.22 15.16
CA ARG A 212 -10.95 -4.54 16.41
C ARG A 212 -11.09 -3.03 16.27
N GLY A 213 -11.20 -2.52 15.04
CA GLY A 213 -11.43 -1.11 14.77
C GLY A 213 -10.16 -0.24 14.78
N TYR A 214 -8.96 -0.84 14.75
CA TYR A 214 -7.74 -0.05 14.52
C TYR A 214 -7.65 0.34 13.04
N GLY A 215 -7.23 1.58 12.80
CA GLY A 215 -6.90 2.07 11.47
C GLY A 215 -5.41 2.27 11.29
N ILE A 216 -4.94 2.23 10.04
CA ILE A 216 -3.57 2.61 9.70
C ILE A 216 -3.48 4.14 9.72
N THR A 217 -2.73 4.69 10.67
CA THR A 217 -2.57 6.14 10.88
C THR A 217 -1.24 6.69 10.37
N GLY A 218 -0.27 5.80 10.10
CA GLY A 218 1.03 6.22 9.60
C GLY A 218 1.87 5.06 9.06
N PHE A 219 2.99 5.45 8.46
CA PHE A 219 4.04 4.54 8.02
C PHE A 219 5.39 5.19 8.30
N SER A 220 6.27 4.50 9.01
CA SER A 220 7.57 5.04 9.42
C SER A 220 8.72 4.19 8.91
N HIS A 221 9.88 4.85 8.71
CA HIS A 221 11.15 4.23 8.37
C HIS A 221 12.18 4.61 9.43
N CYS A 222 12.66 3.65 10.19
CA CYS A 222 13.75 3.84 11.14
C CYS A 222 15.08 3.73 10.41
N MET A 223 15.68 4.87 10.09
CA MET A 223 16.91 4.97 9.27
C MET A 223 18.13 4.21 9.82
N PRO A 224 18.47 4.28 11.14
CA PRO A 224 19.67 3.58 11.62
C PRO A 224 19.60 2.06 11.47
N GLU A 225 18.39 1.49 11.47
CA GLU A 225 18.14 0.05 11.49
C GLU A 225 17.55 -0.47 10.19
N ASP A 226 17.26 0.43 9.22
CA ASP A 226 16.54 0.15 7.96
C ASP A 226 15.25 -0.66 8.16
N ARG A 227 14.45 -0.28 9.17
CA ARG A 227 13.22 -0.97 9.57
C ARG A 227 12.00 -0.14 9.22
N TYR A 228 10.99 -0.81 8.68
CA TYR A 228 9.74 -0.19 8.23
C TYR A 228 8.57 -0.65 9.08
N PHE A 229 7.66 0.28 9.43
CA PHE A 229 6.54 0.00 10.31
C PHE A 229 5.25 0.68 9.84
N TYR A 230 4.15 -0.07 9.82
CA TYR A 230 2.82 0.53 9.90
C TYR A 230 2.53 0.95 11.34
N ILE A 231 1.89 2.10 11.48
CA ILE A 231 1.35 2.57 12.75
C ILE A 231 -0.15 2.33 12.72
N LEU A 232 -0.62 1.54 13.65
CA LEU A 232 -2.05 1.26 13.83
C LEU A 232 -2.50 1.91 15.13
N SER A 233 -3.66 2.61 15.09
CA SER A 233 -4.27 3.15 16.30
C SER A 233 -5.78 2.95 16.32
N ARG A 234 -6.34 2.85 17.53
CA ARG A 234 -7.76 2.53 17.78
C ARG A 234 -8.71 3.62 17.27
N ASN A 235 -8.28 4.85 17.14
CA ASN A 235 -9.06 6.01 16.70
C ASN A 235 -8.65 6.53 15.32
N GLY A 236 -8.09 5.68 14.49
CA GLY A 236 -7.48 6.04 13.21
C GLY A 236 -8.39 5.93 11.99
N ALA A 237 -9.69 5.95 12.16
CA ALA A 237 -10.65 5.89 11.06
C ALA A 237 -10.97 7.27 10.47
#